data_a64f2e4807d3f4fa536bf2704f760783
#
_entry.id   a64f2e4807d3f4fa536bf2704f760783
#
_cell.length_a   1.000
_cell.length_b   1.000
_cell.length_c   1.000
_cell.angle_alpha   90.00
_cell.angle_beta   90.00
_cell.angle_gamma   90.00
#
_symmetry.space_group_name_H-M   'P 1'
#
loop_
_entity.id
_entity.type
_entity.pdbx_description
1 polymer ?
#
loop_
_entity_poly.entity_id
_entity_poly.type
_entity_poly.pdbx_seq_one_letter_code
_entity_poly.pdbx_strand_id
1 'polypeptide(L)'
;MKKLFLLSFILAAMFSTFNVVAQDTFSIVAVDTITGEIGSAGASCVGPYNGVGAYIISDVIEGIGAIHTQAYWLSANQQNAHDRMLEGLSPQEIIDWLVANDAENNPTIRQYGIVDLVRRGESAGYTGINCDDYKNHLTGPGYSIQGNILLGPVVLDSMKTMFLNTQGALADKLMAALQAAKIIGADTRCAVRGTSSRSGFIKVVRIGDGATPYLQIIVPDTPIGTDPIDVLQGLFHDWKDSLFTVVDPFLSEIESDPDSIPADGSSKAIITIAPKNNSDTLLAGGLQLVLSNTGTGSIGSVTDLGNGIYQAVVTAPLAVGIDTISAKVISGTDTVLIYRKAIITYINPSSIKENNQRAGSYYLFQNYPEPFNPETKIKYRIPGMSFVTLSVYDVLGNEIRILVTEEKTPGIYEVKFNASALPSGIYFYQLKAGNFIQTKKMILLK
;
A
#
# COMPACT_ATOMS: atom_id res chain seq x y z
N MET A 1 5.16 -85.27 10.82
CA MET A 1 4.02 -84.51 10.31
C MET A 1 3.89 -83.21 11.12
N LYS A 2 4.48 -82.15 10.67
CA LYS A 2 4.39 -80.79 11.33
C LYS A 2 3.30 -79.98 10.65
N LYS A 3 2.24 -79.68 11.38
CA LYS A 3 1.17 -78.76 10.91
C LYS A 3 1.64 -77.33 11.04
N LEU A 4 1.71 -76.64 9.91
CA LEU A 4 1.99 -75.20 9.81
C LEU A 4 0.69 -74.50 10.02
N PHE A 5 0.58 -73.66 11.10
CA PHE A 5 -0.53 -72.73 11.31
C PHE A 5 -0.19 -71.36 10.59
N LEU A 6 -0.97 -71.06 9.58
CA LEU A 6 -0.90 -69.73 8.90
C LEU A 6 -1.74 -68.74 9.70
N LEU A 7 -1.10 -67.78 10.34
CA LEU A 7 -1.77 -66.70 11.06
C LEU A 7 -1.95 -65.59 10.07
N SER A 8 -3.18 -65.35 9.57
CA SER A 8 -3.55 -64.19 8.73
C SER A 8 -3.71 -62.98 9.62
N PHE A 9 -2.76 -62.03 9.54
CA PHE A 9 -2.91 -60.69 10.11
C PHE A 9 -3.81 -59.85 9.16
N ILE A 10 -5.04 -59.58 9.60
CA ILE A 10 -5.90 -58.57 8.98
C ILE A 10 -5.44 -57.20 9.52
N LEU A 11 -4.72 -56.46 8.68
CA LEU A 11 -4.38 -55.06 8.95
C LEU A 11 -5.64 -54.21 8.72
N ALA A 12 -6.38 -53.93 9.78
CA ALA A 12 -7.46 -52.96 9.74
C ALA A 12 -6.84 -51.57 9.58
N ALA A 13 -6.86 -51.04 8.36
CA ALA A 13 -6.57 -49.62 8.12
C ALA A 13 -7.67 -48.81 8.81
N MET A 14 -7.36 -48.22 9.96
CA MET A 14 -8.18 -47.15 10.55
C MET A 14 -8.09 -45.95 9.62
N PHE A 15 -9.03 -45.79 8.72
CA PHE A 15 -9.33 -44.52 8.11
C PHE A 15 -9.86 -43.62 9.23
N SER A 16 -9.00 -42.78 9.83
CA SER A 16 -9.46 -41.67 10.61
C SER A 16 -10.15 -40.70 9.62
N THR A 17 -11.47 -40.73 9.64
CA THR A 17 -12.28 -39.68 9.01
C THR A 17 -11.89 -38.39 9.71
N PHE A 18 -11.05 -37.57 9.06
CA PHE A 18 -10.89 -36.18 9.46
C PHE A 18 -12.24 -35.55 9.22
N ASN A 19 -12.96 -35.26 10.30
CA ASN A 19 -14.12 -34.37 10.22
C ASN A 19 -13.58 -33.02 9.79
N VAL A 20 -13.80 -32.67 8.53
CA VAL A 20 -13.58 -31.30 8.02
C VAL A 20 -14.58 -30.44 8.76
N VAL A 21 -14.13 -29.75 9.82
CA VAL A 21 -14.95 -28.78 10.52
C VAL A 21 -15.03 -27.56 9.62
N ALA A 22 -16.25 -27.14 9.29
CA ALA A 22 -16.46 -25.88 8.58
C ALA A 22 -15.70 -24.76 9.28
N GLN A 23 -14.76 -24.12 8.59
CA GLN A 23 -13.99 -22.99 9.12
C GLN A 23 -14.63 -21.70 8.67
N ASP A 24 -15.60 -21.30 9.46
CA ASP A 24 -16.45 -20.17 9.21
C ASP A 24 -15.80 -18.91 9.78
N THR A 25 -15.71 -17.85 9.01
CA THR A 25 -14.75 -16.78 9.25
C THR A 25 -15.26 -15.50 8.61
N PHE A 26 -14.95 -14.36 9.18
CA PHE A 26 -14.90 -13.10 8.46
C PHE A 26 -13.45 -12.64 8.35
N SER A 27 -13.06 -12.25 7.14
CA SER A 27 -11.66 -12.00 6.85
C SER A 27 -11.46 -11.00 5.71
N ILE A 28 -10.26 -10.46 5.64
CA ILE A 28 -9.82 -9.53 4.62
C ILE A 28 -8.39 -9.84 4.18
N VAL A 29 -8.16 -9.84 2.87
CA VAL A 29 -6.83 -9.70 2.26
C VAL A 29 -6.74 -8.36 1.56
N ALA A 30 -5.60 -7.68 1.68
CA ALA A 30 -5.42 -6.38 1.08
C ALA A 30 -3.96 -6.11 0.69
N VAL A 31 -3.76 -5.18 -0.26
CA VAL A 31 -2.43 -4.68 -0.64
C VAL A 31 -2.43 -3.16 -0.65
N ASP A 32 -1.29 -2.59 -0.30
CA ASP A 32 -0.99 -1.18 -0.55
C ASP A 32 -0.03 -1.09 -1.75
N THR A 33 -0.54 -0.63 -2.88
CA THR A 33 0.23 -0.54 -4.14
C THR A 33 1.27 0.59 -4.14
N ILE A 34 1.26 1.45 -3.13
CA ILE A 34 2.23 2.54 -2.97
C ILE A 34 3.42 2.05 -2.14
N THR A 35 3.16 1.40 -1.00
CA THR A 35 4.21 0.91 -0.10
C THR A 35 4.71 -0.49 -0.48
N GLY A 36 3.93 -1.26 -1.25
CA GLY A 36 4.21 -2.67 -1.55
C GLY A 36 3.86 -3.62 -0.40
N GLU A 37 3.13 -3.16 0.62
CA GLU A 37 2.67 -3.98 1.72
C GLU A 37 1.55 -4.92 1.30
N ILE A 38 1.58 -6.14 1.82
CA ILE A 38 0.55 -7.16 1.63
C ILE A 38 0.02 -7.56 3.00
N GLY A 39 -1.30 -7.49 3.17
CA GLY A 39 -1.96 -7.71 4.44
C GLY A 39 -3.01 -8.80 4.42
N SER A 40 -3.19 -9.44 5.56
CA SER A 40 -4.14 -10.50 5.80
C SER A 40 -4.64 -10.42 7.24
N ALA A 41 -5.97 -10.41 7.44
CA ALA A 41 -6.56 -10.38 8.76
C ALA A 41 -7.89 -11.14 8.79
N GLY A 42 -8.23 -11.72 9.93
CA GLY A 42 -9.50 -12.45 10.06
C GLY A 42 -9.77 -12.91 11.47
N ALA A 43 -11.02 -13.32 11.70
CA ALA A 43 -11.45 -13.89 12.95
C ALA A 43 -12.54 -14.95 12.73
N SER A 44 -12.62 -15.95 13.61
CA SER A 44 -13.47 -17.12 13.48
C SER A 44 -13.91 -17.66 14.84
N CYS A 45 -15.04 -18.35 14.89
CA CYS A 45 -15.44 -19.15 16.05
C CYS A 45 -14.76 -20.53 16.11
N VAL A 46 -13.80 -20.81 15.24
CA VAL A 46 -12.95 -21.98 15.31
C VAL A 46 -11.92 -21.78 16.43
N GLY A 47 -11.76 -22.79 17.28
CA GLY A 47 -10.75 -22.83 18.33
C GLY A 47 -9.35 -23.09 17.80
N PRO A 48 -8.41 -23.55 18.64
CA PRO A 48 -7.00 -23.64 18.33
C PRO A 48 -6.68 -24.80 17.37
N TYR A 49 -7.37 -24.85 16.23
CA TYR A 49 -7.11 -25.84 15.19
C TYR A 49 -5.66 -25.72 14.72
N ASN A 50 -4.91 -26.83 14.77
CA ASN A 50 -3.46 -26.88 14.53
C ASN A 50 -2.65 -25.81 15.32
N GLY A 51 -3.19 -25.30 16.44
CA GLY A 51 -2.53 -24.28 17.25
C GLY A 51 -2.59 -22.85 16.71
N VAL A 52 -3.26 -22.60 15.58
CA VAL A 52 -3.27 -21.29 14.90
C VAL A 52 -4.66 -20.65 14.75
N GLY A 53 -5.75 -21.39 15.04
CA GLY A 53 -7.12 -20.89 14.93
C GLY A 53 -7.45 -20.38 13.53
N ALA A 54 -8.06 -19.19 13.43
CA ALA A 54 -8.48 -18.57 12.18
C ALA A 54 -7.32 -18.34 11.18
N TYR A 55 -6.07 -18.24 11.66
CA TYR A 55 -4.91 -17.95 10.80
C TYR A 55 -4.65 -19.01 9.71
N ILE A 56 -5.19 -20.22 9.88
CA ILE A 56 -5.01 -21.30 8.89
C ILE A 56 -5.49 -20.96 7.49
N ILE A 57 -6.44 -20.02 7.35
CA ILE A 57 -6.98 -19.60 6.06
C ILE A 57 -6.02 -18.72 5.25
N SER A 58 -5.00 -18.17 5.92
CA SER A 58 -4.14 -17.10 5.38
C SER A 58 -2.94 -17.65 4.64
N ASP A 59 -2.78 -17.23 3.41
CA ASP A 59 -1.57 -17.40 2.62
C ASP A 59 -1.15 -16.04 2.07
N VAL A 60 0.08 -15.60 2.39
CA VAL A 60 0.64 -14.31 1.96
C VAL A 60 1.97 -14.58 1.30
N ILE A 61 2.08 -14.22 0.03
CA ILE A 61 3.26 -14.40 -0.81
C ILE A 61 3.94 -13.05 -0.97
N GLU A 62 5.12 -12.91 -0.36
CA GLU A 62 5.90 -11.68 -0.37
C GLU A 62 6.10 -11.14 -1.78
N GLY A 63 5.80 -9.84 -1.97
CA GLY A 63 5.96 -9.13 -3.23
C GLY A 63 4.95 -9.51 -4.33
N ILE A 64 4.01 -10.44 -4.08
CA ILE A 64 3.06 -10.94 -5.08
C ILE A 64 1.62 -10.67 -4.68
N GLY A 65 1.14 -11.18 -3.52
CA GLY A 65 -0.24 -11.02 -3.13
C GLY A 65 -0.65 -11.84 -1.92
N ALA A 66 -1.96 -11.88 -1.65
CA ALA A 66 -2.54 -12.66 -0.56
C ALA A 66 -3.79 -13.42 -0.97
N ILE A 67 -3.98 -14.57 -0.34
CA ILE A 67 -5.05 -15.52 -0.58
C ILE A 67 -5.68 -15.90 0.74
N HIS A 68 -7.01 -15.85 0.83
CA HIS A 68 -7.77 -16.54 1.85
C HIS A 68 -8.57 -17.68 1.23
N THR A 69 -8.46 -18.84 1.86
CA THR A 69 -9.30 -20.01 1.57
C THR A 69 -10.06 -20.38 2.83
N GLN A 70 -11.39 -20.32 2.79
CA GLN A 70 -12.24 -20.54 3.96
C GLN A 70 -13.55 -21.23 3.59
N ALA A 71 -14.46 -21.42 4.52
CA ALA A 71 -15.63 -22.30 4.46
C ALA A 71 -15.21 -23.72 4.03
N TYR A 72 -15.31 -24.70 4.86
CA TYR A 72 -14.78 -26.05 4.59
C TYR A 72 -13.36 -26.03 4.00
N TRP A 73 -12.46 -25.39 4.75
CA TRP A 73 -11.05 -25.21 4.34
C TRP A 73 -10.36 -26.53 3.97
N LEU A 74 -9.55 -26.48 2.93
CA LEU A 74 -8.78 -27.62 2.46
C LEU A 74 -7.36 -27.17 2.08
N SER A 75 -6.35 -27.78 2.69
CA SER A 75 -4.94 -27.41 2.45
C SER A 75 -4.53 -27.60 0.98
N ALA A 76 -5.08 -28.60 0.29
CA ALA A 76 -4.79 -28.83 -1.12
C ALA A 76 -5.29 -27.67 -2.00
N ASN A 77 -6.47 -27.10 -1.74
CA ASN A 77 -6.98 -25.94 -2.48
C ASN A 77 -6.17 -24.69 -2.17
N GLN A 78 -5.73 -24.51 -0.93
CA GLN A 78 -4.84 -23.40 -0.55
C GLN A 78 -3.50 -23.48 -1.28
N GLN A 79 -2.87 -24.68 -1.30
CA GLN A 79 -1.63 -24.89 -2.04
C GLN A 79 -1.81 -24.69 -3.54
N ASN A 80 -2.91 -25.19 -4.12
CA ASN A 80 -3.23 -24.95 -5.52
C ASN A 80 -3.37 -23.48 -5.85
N ALA A 81 -4.01 -22.69 -4.98
CA ALA A 81 -4.12 -21.23 -5.15
C ALA A 81 -2.75 -20.55 -5.10
N HIS A 82 -1.91 -20.95 -4.12
CA HIS A 82 -0.52 -20.50 -3.98
C HIS A 82 0.28 -20.72 -5.26
N ASP A 83 0.27 -21.96 -5.78
CA ASP A 83 1.02 -22.34 -6.98
C ASP A 83 0.55 -21.53 -8.20
N ARG A 84 -0.76 -21.35 -8.38
CA ARG A 84 -1.32 -20.53 -9.49
C ARG A 84 -0.93 -19.06 -9.38
N MET A 85 -0.87 -18.52 -8.17
CA MET A 85 -0.41 -17.15 -7.96
C MET A 85 1.09 -17.01 -8.30
N LEU A 86 1.93 -17.98 -7.94
CA LEU A 86 3.35 -18.02 -8.34
C LEU A 86 3.53 -18.16 -9.85
N GLU A 87 2.63 -18.85 -10.54
CA GLU A 87 2.60 -18.96 -12.01
C GLU A 87 2.16 -17.65 -12.69
N GLY A 88 1.70 -16.67 -11.91
CA GLY A 88 1.30 -15.35 -12.40
C GLY A 88 -0.12 -15.26 -12.95
N LEU A 89 -1.02 -16.20 -12.57
CA LEU A 89 -2.45 -16.08 -12.90
C LEU A 89 -3.06 -14.89 -12.16
N SER A 90 -4.04 -14.24 -12.78
CA SER A 90 -4.82 -13.19 -12.12
C SER A 90 -5.72 -13.76 -11.02
N PRO A 91 -6.18 -12.94 -10.05
CA PRO A 91 -7.09 -13.38 -9.00
C PRO A 91 -8.32 -14.14 -9.51
N GLN A 92 -8.93 -13.66 -10.61
CA GLN A 92 -10.09 -14.33 -11.18
C GLN A 92 -9.72 -15.67 -11.83
N GLU A 93 -8.61 -15.75 -12.59
CA GLU A 93 -8.14 -17.00 -13.19
C GLU A 93 -7.81 -18.06 -12.15
N ILE A 94 -7.24 -17.65 -10.98
CA ILE A 94 -6.99 -18.56 -9.86
C ILE A 94 -8.31 -19.11 -9.32
N ILE A 95 -9.32 -18.27 -9.11
CA ILE A 95 -10.65 -18.71 -8.64
C ILE A 95 -11.29 -19.65 -9.65
N ASP A 96 -11.28 -19.32 -10.93
CA ASP A 96 -11.87 -20.16 -12.00
C ASP A 96 -11.18 -21.54 -12.03
N TRP A 97 -9.86 -21.55 -11.87
CA TRP A 97 -9.11 -22.79 -11.79
C TRP A 97 -9.49 -23.62 -10.54
N LEU A 98 -9.58 -22.99 -9.35
CA LEU A 98 -9.96 -23.67 -8.10
C LEU A 98 -11.37 -24.23 -8.15
N VAL A 99 -12.31 -23.53 -8.78
CA VAL A 99 -13.70 -23.99 -8.97
C VAL A 99 -13.74 -25.20 -9.91
N ALA A 100 -12.93 -25.19 -10.97
CA ALA A 100 -12.86 -26.30 -11.93
C ALA A 100 -12.10 -27.52 -11.40
N ASN A 101 -11.19 -27.33 -10.43
CA ASN A 101 -10.25 -28.35 -9.94
C ASN A 101 -10.28 -28.51 -8.42
N ASP A 102 -11.43 -28.31 -7.76
CA ASP A 102 -11.57 -28.50 -6.32
C ASP A 102 -11.12 -29.93 -5.93
N ALA A 103 -10.23 -30.02 -4.95
CA ALA A 103 -9.59 -31.29 -4.59
C ALA A 103 -10.55 -32.36 -4.03
N GLU A 104 -11.77 -31.97 -3.62
CA GLU A 104 -12.85 -32.88 -3.23
C GLU A 104 -14.03 -32.88 -4.24
N ASN A 105 -13.87 -32.22 -5.40
CA ASN A 105 -14.90 -32.04 -6.42
C ASN A 105 -16.19 -31.39 -5.90
N ASN A 106 -16.06 -30.50 -4.91
CA ASN A 106 -17.19 -29.80 -4.31
C ASN A 106 -16.89 -28.30 -4.08
N PRO A 107 -16.69 -27.51 -5.13
CA PRO A 107 -16.40 -26.07 -5.01
C PRO A 107 -17.57 -25.28 -4.39
N THR A 108 -18.78 -25.84 -4.40
CA THR A 108 -19.99 -25.14 -3.95
C THR A 108 -20.00 -24.81 -2.45
N ILE A 109 -19.12 -25.45 -1.64
CA ILE A 109 -18.96 -25.21 -0.21
C ILE A 109 -17.71 -24.38 0.12
N ARG A 110 -16.96 -23.90 -0.88
CA ARG A 110 -15.72 -23.15 -0.68
C ARG A 110 -15.97 -21.64 -0.74
N GLN A 111 -15.09 -20.90 -0.06
CA GLN A 111 -15.06 -19.45 -0.17
C GLN A 111 -13.60 -18.97 -0.32
N TYR A 112 -13.36 -18.09 -1.28
CA TYR A 112 -12.03 -17.58 -1.61
C TYR A 112 -12.04 -16.06 -1.67
N GLY A 113 -10.95 -15.43 -1.22
CA GLY A 113 -10.65 -14.03 -1.43
C GLY A 113 -9.19 -13.86 -1.81
N ILE A 114 -8.90 -13.18 -2.91
CA ILE A 114 -7.56 -13.04 -3.49
C ILE A 114 -7.31 -11.59 -3.84
N VAL A 115 -6.08 -11.11 -3.59
CA VAL A 115 -5.60 -9.80 -4.02
C VAL A 115 -4.17 -9.92 -4.54
N ASP A 116 -3.88 -9.19 -5.61
CA ASP A 116 -2.59 -9.24 -6.33
C ASP A 116 -1.93 -7.85 -6.33
N LEU A 117 -0.74 -7.76 -5.74
CA LEU A 117 0.08 -6.54 -5.70
C LEU A 117 0.69 -6.23 -7.07
N VAL A 118 1.18 -7.27 -7.79
CA VAL A 118 1.86 -7.13 -9.09
C VAL A 118 0.90 -6.57 -10.12
N ARG A 119 -0.38 -6.95 -10.03
CA ARG A 119 -1.48 -6.46 -10.88
C ARG A 119 -2.17 -5.21 -10.31
N ARG A 120 -1.42 -4.41 -9.55
CA ARG A 120 -1.85 -3.10 -9.01
C ARG A 120 -3.11 -3.18 -8.15
N GLY A 121 -3.24 -4.21 -7.33
CA GLY A 121 -4.36 -4.38 -6.42
C GLY A 121 -5.61 -4.99 -7.09
N GLU A 122 -5.45 -5.69 -8.21
CA GLU A 122 -6.53 -6.53 -8.74
C GLU A 122 -6.98 -7.53 -7.68
N SER A 123 -8.29 -7.72 -7.54
CA SER A 123 -8.85 -8.59 -6.52
C SER A 123 -10.04 -9.39 -7.07
N ALA A 124 -10.24 -10.58 -6.53
CA ALA A 124 -11.41 -11.39 -6.83
C ALA A 124 -11.90 -12.11 -5.57
N GLY A 125 -13.17 -12.50 -5.57
CA GLY A 125 -13.81 -13.25 -4.51
C GLY A 125 -14.74 -14.33 -5.07
N TYR A 126 -14.86 -15.42 -4.34
CA TYR A 126 -15.81 -16.50 -4.63
C TYR A 126 -16.50 -16.94 -3.35
N THR A 127 -17.81 -17.10 -3.41
CA THR A 127 -18.62 -17.70 -2.35
C THR A 127 -19.50 -18.78 -2.93
N GLY A 128 -19.21 -20.01 -2.59
CA GLY A 128 -19.97 -21.18 -3.05
C GLY A 128 -21.42 -21.13 -2.57
N ILE A 129 -22.34 -21.55 -3.44
CA ILE A 129 -23.79 -21.45 -3.17
C ILE A 129 -24.21 -22.24 -1.93
N ASN A 130 -23.49 -23.29 -1.60
CA ASN A 130 -23.76 -24.17 -0.44
C ASN A 130 -22.88 -23.85 0.79
N CYS A 131 -22.15 -22.72 0.82
CA CYS A 131 -21.62 -22.21 2.07
C CYS A 131 -22.78 -21.85 3.01
N ASP A 132 -22.55 -21.89 4.32
CA ASP A 132 -23.58 -21.61 5.31
C ASP A 132 -23.88 -20.10 5.42
N ASP A 133 -25.16 -19.72 5.55
CA ASP A 133 -25.64 -18.35 5.63
C ASP A 133 -25.44 -17.73 7.05
N TYR A 134 -25.28 -16.36 7.15
CA TYR A 134 -25.12 -15.41 6.06
C TYR A 134 -23.71 -15.52 5.48
N LYS A 135 -23.62 -15.49 4.16
CA LYS A 135 -22.37 -15.59 3.41
C LYS A 135 -22.31 -14.54 2.30
N ASN A 136 -21.15 -13.95 2.08
CA ASN A 136 -20.90 -13.04 0.98
C ASN A 136 -19.41 -12.76 0.82
N HIS A 137 -19.02 -12.11 -0.27
CA HIS A 137 -17.73 -11.46 -0.44
C HIS A 137 -17.91 -10.07 -1.05
N LEU A 138 -16.97 -9.17 -0.74
CA LEU A 138 -16.91 -7.79 -1.23
C LEU A 138 -15.50 -7.55 -1.75
N THR A 139 -15.36 -7.19 -3.01
CA THR A 139 -14.07 -6.89 -3.64
C THR A 139 -13.98 -5.43 -4.05
N GLY A 140 -12.76 -4.95 -4.21
CA GLY A 140 -12.45 -3.62 -4.72
C GLY A 140 -10.96 -3.44 -4.94
N PRO A 141 -10.53 -2.31 -5.49
CA PRO A 141 -9.11 -2.06 -5.71
C PRO A 141 -8.30 -2.23 -4.42
N GLY A 142 -7.39 -3.22 -4.43
CA GLY A 142 -6.49 -3.50 -3.32
C GLY A 142 -7.07 -4.32 -2.17
N TYR A 143 -8.28 -4.86 -2.25
CA TYR A 143 -8.83 -5.70 -1.17
C TYR A 143 -9.87 -6.73 -1.63
N SER A 144 -9.96 -7.82 -0.87
CA SER A 144 -11.10 -8.76 -0.88
C SER A 144 -11.50 -9.07 0.56
N ILE A 145 -12.79 -8.90 0.88
CA ILE A 145 -13.41 -9.17 2.18
C ILE A 145 -14.43 -10.29 1.98
N GLN A 146 -14.41 -11.32 2.81
CA GLN A 146 -15.30 -12.45 2.69
C GLN A 146 -15.70 -13.00 4.05
N GLY A 147 -16.85 -13.68 4.08
CA GLY A 147 -17.31 -14.35 5.29
C GLY A 147 -18.52 -15.24 5.07
N ASN A 148 -18.71 -16.19 5.98
CA ASN A 148 -19.81 -17.14 6.02
C ASN A 148 -20.20 -17.45 7.46
N ILE A 149 -21.41 -17.98 7.68
CA ILE A 149 -22.07 -18.17 9.00
C ILE A 149 -22.13 -16.87 9.81
N LEU A 150 -22.29 -15.75 9.13
CA LEU A 150 -22.28 -14.44 9.77
C LEU A 150 -23.65 -14.03 10.27
N LEU A 151 -23.67 -13.13 11.24
CA LEU A 151 -24.87 -12.46 11.77
C LEU A 151 -25.70 -11.80 10.64
N GLY A 152 -25.03 -11.30 9.59
CA GLY A 152 -25.65 -10.63 8.46
C GLY A 152 -24.66 -9.75 7.69
N PRO A 153 -25.16 -9.00 6.70
CA PRO A 153 -24.30 -8.15 5.84
C PRO A 153 -23.54 -7.09 6.64
N VAL A 154 -24.06 -6.65 7.80
CA VAL A 154 -23.45 -5.62 8.65
C VAL A 154 -21.99 -5.94 9.01
N VAL A 155 -21.62 -7.22 9.12
CA VAL A 155 -20.24 -7.63 9.46
C VAL A 155 -19.27 -7.21 8.37
N LEU A 156 -19.52 -7.63 7.12
CA LEU A 156 -18.66 -7.34 5.98
C LEU A 156 -18.72 -5.87 5.56
N ASP A 157 -19.90 -5.26 5.61
CA ASP A 157 -20.10 -3.84 5.27
C ASP A 157 -19.35 -2.92 6.24
N SER A 158 -19.35 -3.26 7.54
CA SER A 158 -18.58 -2.52 8.55
C SER A 158 -17.07 -2.66 8.32
N MET A 159 -16.59 -3.88 8.03
CA MET A 159 -15.18 -4.11 7.67
C MET A 159 -14.76 -3.26 6.48
N LYS A 160 -15.54 -3.29 5.40
CA LYS A 160 -15.28 -2.50 4.19
C LYS A 160 -15.25 -1.02 4.49
N THR A 161 -16.25 -0.52 5.21
CA THR A 161 -16.39 0.91 5.55
C THR A 161 -15.17 1.40 6.33
N MET A 162 -14.76 0.67 7.35
CA MET A 162 -13.62 1.07 8.17
C MET A 162 -12.29 0.89 7.46
N PHE A 163 -12.13 -0.19 6.69
CA PHE A 163 -10.92 -0.37 5.88
C PHE A 163 -10.68 0.81 4.92
N LEU A 164 -11.72 1.27 4.23
CA LEU A 164 -11.63 2.35 3.25
C LEU A 164 -11.48 3.74 3.89
N ASN A 165 -12.09 3.97 5.06
CA ASN A 165 -12.09 5.28 5.72
C ASN A 165 -10.91 5.50 6.68
N THR A 166 -10.24 4.43 7.11
CA THR A 166 -9.09 4.55 8.01
C THR A 166 -7.87 5.07 7.25
N GLN A 167 -7.28 6.13 7.78
CA GLN A 167 -6.01 6.67 7.28
C GLN A 167 -4.84 5.96 7.95
N GLY A 168 -3.66 5.99 7.30
CA GLY A 168 -2.45 5.40 7.84
C GLY A 168 -2.00 4.13 7.12
N ALA A 169 -1.11 3.37 7.75
CA ALA A 169 -0.51 2.16 7.21
C ALA A 169 -1.54 1.04 6.98
N LEU A 170 -1.20 0.08 6.11
CA LEU A 170 -2.07 -1.07 5.84
C LEU A 170 -2.46 -1.83 7.11
N ALA A 171 -1.54 -1.95 8.06
CA ALA A 171 -1.78 -2.57 9.37
C ALA A 171 -2.91 -1.88 10.16
N ASP A 172 -2.95 -0.54 10.18
CA ASP A 172 -4.01 0.23 10.84
C ASP A 172 -5.37 0.00 10.20
N LYS A 173 -5.44 -0.02 8.89
CA LYS A 173 -6.66 -0.27 8.11
C LYS A 173 -7.23 -1.67 8.36
N LEU A 174 -6.35 -2.69 8.40
CA LEU A 174 -6.74 -4.07 8.70
C LEU A 174 -7.26 -4.22 10.13
N MET A 175 -6.58 -3.62 11.12
CA MET A 175 -7.03 -3.67 12.51
C MET A 175 -8.37 -2.96 12.69
N ALA A 176 -8.56 -1.80 12.05
CA ALA A 176 -9.82 -1.07 12.07
C ALA A 176 -10.97 -1.87 11.41
N ALA A 177 -10.70 -2.61 10.34
CA ALA A 177 -11.68 -3.50 9.72
C ALA A 177 -12.13 -4.61 10.69
N LEU A 178 -11.19 -5.26 11.40
CA LEU A 178 -11.51 -6.26 12.41
C LEU A 178 -12.33 -5.66 13.57
N GLN A 179 -11.94 -4.49 14.07
CA GLN A 179 -12.66 -3.80 15.15
C GLN A 179 -14.10 -3.45 14.73
N ALA A 180 -14.33 -3.07 13.50
CA ALA A 180 -15.66 -2.80 12.98
C ALA A 180 -16.56 -4.06 12.90
N ALA A 181 -15.95 -5.23 12.69
CA ALA A 181 -16.64 -6.52 12.69
C ALA A 181 -16.83 -7.10 14.09
N LYS A 182 -16.31 -6.46 15.15
CA LYS A 182 -16.45 -6.92 16.54
C LYS A 182 -17.88 -6.69 17.05
N ILE A 183 -18.80 -7.49 16.57
CA ILE A 183 -20.21 -7.51 16.97
C ILE A 183 -20.45 -8.87 17.63
N ILE A 184 -21.11 -8.92 18.80
CA ILE A 184 -21.43 -10.19 19.46
C ILE A 184 -22.20 -11.09 18.48
N GLY A 185 -21.65 -12.29 18.24
CA GLY A 185 -22.21 -13.22 17.26
C GLY A 185 -21.95 -12.82 15.81
N ALA A 186 -20.94 -12.00 15.51
CA ALA A 186 -20.52 -11.74 14.13
C ALA A 186 -20.30 -13.06 13.37
N ASP A 187 -19.57 -14.00 13.98
CA ASP A 187 -19.71 -15.43 13.71
C ASP A 187 -20.81 -15.97 14.61
N THR A 188 -21.93 -16.42 14.05
CA THR A 188 -23.15 -16.73 14.80
C THR A 188 -22.95 -17.81 15.85
N ARG A 189 -21.99 -18.72 15.66
CA ARG A 189 -21.62 -19.78 16.62
C ARG A 189 -21.04 -19.22 17.92
N CYS A 190 -20.45 -18.02 17.86
CA CYS A 190 -19.86 -17.34 19.01
C CYS A 190 -20.84 -16.46 19.79
N ALA A 191 -22.11 -16.32 19.35
CA ALA A 191 -23.15 -15.60 20.09
C ALA A 191 -23.31 -16.13 21.52
N VAL A 192 -23.30 -17.45 21.71
CA VAL A 192 -23.41 -18.10 23.05
C VAL A 192 -22.17 -17.87 23.92
N ARG A 193 -21.06 -17.46 23.35
CA ARG A 193 -19.83 -17.08 24.07
C ARG A 193 -19.84 -15.63 24.52
N GLY A 194 -20.77 -14.79 24.00
CA GLY A 194 -20.82 -13.35 24.23
C GLY A 194 -19.72 -12.59 23.49
N THR A 195 -19.16 -13.17 22.40
CA THR A 195 -18.04 -12.60 21.64
C THR A 195 -18.37 -12.57 20.15
N SER A 196 -17.61 -11.80 19.37
CA SER A 196 -17.70 -11.79 17.90
C SER A 196 -17.17 -13.07 17.27
N SER A 197 -16.12 -13.62 17.88
CA SER A 197 -15.36 -14.77 17.41
C SER A 197 -14.65 -15.45 18.60
N ARG A 198 -13.82 -16.46 18.33
CA ARG A 198 -13.06 -17.22 19.33
C ARG A 198 -11.55 -17.13 19.11
N SER A 199 -11.14 -16.96 17.85
CA SER A 199 -9.74 -16.79 17.43
C SER A 199 -9.65 -15.66 16.42
N GLY A 200 -8.46 -15.07 16.26
CA GLY A 200 -8.24 -14.01 15.29
C GLY A 200 -6.77 -13.82 14.98
N PHE A 201 -6.48 -13.11 13.90
CA PHE A 201 -5.12 -12.83 13.49
C PHE A 201 -5.05 -11.55 12.63
N ILE A 202 -3.84 -11.01 12.59
CA ILE A 202 -3.43 -9.96 11.65
C ILE A 202 -2.01 -10.24 11.19
N LYS A 203 -1.73 -10.07 9.90
CA LYS A 203 -0.40 -10.22 9.29
C LYS A 203 -0.19 -9.14 8.24
N VAL A 204 1.00 -8.56 8.22
CA VAL A 204 1.48 -7.68 7.14
C VAL A 204 2.88 -8.12 6.75
N VAL A 205 3.09 -8.25 5.44
CA VAL A 205 4.38 -8.63 4.85
C VAL A 205 4.84 -7.49 3.95
N ARG A 206 6.12 -7.18 4.02
CA ARG A 206 6.84 -6.20 3.20
C ARG A 206 7.88 -6.89 2.33
N ILE A 207 8.27 -6.26 1.24
CA ILE A 207 9.37 -6.77 0.41
C ILE A 207 10.67 -6.75 1.23
N GLY A 208 11.31 -7.91 1.35
CA GLY A 208 12.54 -8.10 2.11
C GLY A 208 12.35 -8.66 3.52
N ASP A 209 11.13 -8.91 3.97
CA ASP A 209 10.84 -9.50 5.29
C ASP A 209 11.34 -10.96 5.39
N GLY A 210 11.30 -11.70 4.30
CA GLY A 210 11.68 -13.11 4.27
C GLY A 210 10.84 -13.95 5.24
N ALA A 211 11.50 -14.66 6.15
CA ALA A 211 10.83 -15.56 7.10
C ALA A 211 10.16 -14.84 8.28
N THR A 212 10.47 -13.55 8.49
CA THR A 212 9.96 -12.76 9.64
C THR A 212 9.07 -11.64 9.13
N PRO A 213 7.74 -11.81 9.11
CA PRO A 213 6.81 -10.77 8.67
C PRO A 213 6.96 -9.48 9.48
N TYR A 214 6.79 -8.33 8.85
CA TYR A 214 6.74 -7.02 9.51
C TYR A 214 5.75 -6.99 10.68
N LEU A 215 4.59 -7.58 10.50
CA LEU A 215 3.59 -7.80 11.55
C LEU A 215 3.02 -9.21 11.44
N GLN A 216 3.01 -9.95 12.53
CA GLN A 216 2.21 -11.17 12.66
C GLN A 216 1.79 -11.35 14.11
N ILE A 217 0.49 -11.23 14.35
CA ILE A 217 -0.14 -11.51 15.65
C ILE A 217 -1.22 -12.55 15.45
N ILE A 218 -1.17 -13.62 16.22
CA ILE A 218 -2.12 -14.73 16.17
C ILE A 218 -2.68 -14.94 17.58
N VAL A 219 -4.00 -14.88 17.70
CA VAL A 219 -4.75 -15.25 18.91
C VAL A 219 -5.51 -16.55 18.58
N PRO A 220 -4.92 -17.72 18.88
CA PRO A 220 -5.45 -19.01 18.41
C PRO A 220 -6.72 -19.42 19.16
N ASP A 221 -6.93 -18.91 20.36
CA ASP A 221 -8.11 -19.17 21.21
C ASP A 221 -8.27 -18.14 22.30
N THR A 222 -9.51 -17.92 22.76
CA THR A 222 -9.80 -17.09 23.93
C THR A 222 -10.82 -17.77 24.85
N PRO A 223 -10.79 -17.47 26.16
CA PRO A 223 -11.85 -17.92 27.09
C PRO A 223 -13.23 -17.37 26.69
N ILE A 224 -14.29 -18.00 27.20
CA ILE A 224 -15.67 -17.49 27.08
C ILE A 224 -15.74 -16.09 27.66
N GLY A 225 -16.39 -15.18 26.95
CA GLY A 225 -16.55 -13.78 27.34
C GLY A 225 -15.36 -12.87 26.98
N THR A 226 -14.25 -13.44 26.47
CA THR A 226 -13.10 -12.66 26.01
C THR A 226 -13.09 -12.65 24.47
N ASP A 227 -13.23 -11.47 23.88
CA ASP A 227 -13.21 -11.32 22.42
C ASP A 227 -11.77 -11.32 21.90
N PRO A 228 -11.39 -12.18 20.93
CA PRO A 228 -10.03 -12.25 20.42
C PRO A 228 -9.59 -10.97 19.69
N ILE A 229 -10.54 -10.16 19.17
CA ILE A 229 -10.22 -8.90 18.51
C ILE A 229 -9.75 -7.86 19.53
N ASP A 230 -10.25 -7.88 20.77
CA ASP A 230 -9.75 -7.02 21.85
C ASP A 230 -8.33 -7.42 22.27
N VAL A 231 -8.06 -8.73 22.34
CA VAL A 231 -6.71 -9.24 22.63
C VAL A 231 -5.75 -8.86 21.50
N LEU A 232 -6.18 -9.03 20.24
CA LEU A 232 -5.41 -8.59 19.07
C LEU A 232 -5.11 -7.08 19.12
N GLN A 233 -6.09 -6.25 19.49
CA GLN A 233 -5.90 -4.80 19.58
C GLN A 233 -4.85 -4.43 20.64
N GLY A 234 -4.86 -5.09 21.79
CA GLY A 234 -3.83 -4.88 22.82
C GLY A 234 -2.44 -5.23 22.32
N LEU A 235 -2.26 -6.43 21.74
CA LEU A 235 -0.99 -6.88 21.17
C LEU A 235 -0.55 -6.01 19.97
N PHE A 236 -1.50 -5.50 19.20
CA PHE A 236 -1.22 -4.57 18.10
C PHE A 236 -0.70 -3.23 18.61
N HIS A 237 -1.24 -2.71 19.71
CA HIS A 237 -0.71 -1.50 20.35
C HIS A 237 0.71 -1.72 20.88
N ASP A 238 0.96 -2.82 21.60
CA ASP A 238 2.29 -3.16 22.10
C ASP A 238 3.31 -3.27 20.96
N TRP A 239 2.91 -3.88 19.84
CA TRP A 239 3.73 -3.95 18.64
C TRP A 239 4.00 -2.55 18.06
N LYS A 240 2.97 -1.69 17.92
CA LYS A 240 3.14 -0.30 17.45
C LYS A 240 4.09 0.49 18.35
N ASP A 241 3.93 0.39 19.64
CA ASP A 241 4.78 1.09 20.61
C ASP A 241 6.24 0.64 20.51
N SER A 242 6.48 -0.65 20.23
CA SER A 242 7.83 -1.16 20.01
C SER A 242 8.52 -0.57 18.77
N LEU A 243 7.73 -0.12 17.77
CA LEU A 243 8.23 0.47 16.53
C LEU A 243 8.38 2.01 16.61
N PHE A 244 7.93 2.64 17.68
CA PHE A 244 7.88 4.11 17.77
C PHE A 244 9.25 4.79 17.59
N THR A 245 10.33 4.12 17.92
CA THR A 245 11.70 4.62 17.78
C THR A 245 12.44 4.07 16.55
N VAL A 246 11.82 3.19 15.77
CA VAL A 246 12.47 2.51 14.64
C VAL A 246 12.12 3.20 13.33
N VAL A 247 13.14 3.36 12.47
CA VAL A 247 12.96 3.88 11.11
C VAL A 247 12.09 2.92 10.31
N ASP A 248 10.98 3.42 9.75
CA ASP A 248 10.18 2.66 8.81
C ASP A 248 10.72 2.85 7.38
N PRO A 249 11.16 1.79 6.70
CA PRO A 249 11.78 1.88 5.38
C PRO A 249 10.81 2.32 4.28
N PHE A 250 9.51 2.12 4.44
CA PHE A 250 8.48 2.37 3.43
C PHE A 250 7.82 3.74 3.58
N LEU A 251 7.66 4.21 4.83
CA LEU A 251 7.09 5.53 5.12
C LEU A 251 8.14 6.64 5.08
N SER A 252 9.43 6.29 5.25
CA SER A 252 10.53 7.23 5.10
C SER A 252 10.65 7.73 3.66
N GLU A 253 10.99 9.00 3.50
CA GLU A 253 11.03 9.69 2.22
C GLU A 253 12.46 10.07 1.82
N ILE A 254 12.71 10.06 0.51
CA ILE A 254 13.91 10.61 -0.11
C ILE A 254 13.53 11.24 -1.43
N GLU A 255 13.93 12.48 -1.64
CA GLU A 255 13.59 13.28 -2.82
C GLU A 255 14.82 14.03 -3.34
N SER A 256 14.82 14.39 -4.62
CA SER A 256 15.81 15.25 -5.25
C SER A 256 15.16 16.54 -5.77
N ASP A 257 15.80 17.67 -5.54
CA ASP A 257 15.37 18.97 -6.08
C ASP A 257 16.59 19.79 -6.54
N PRO A 258 16.66 20.11 -7.84
CA PRO A 258 15.84 19.61 -8.93
C PRO A 258 16.16 18.12 -9.26
N ASP A 259 15.21 17.42 -9.89
CA ASP A 259 15.37 16.04 -10.36
C ASP A 259 16.12 15.93 -11.71
N SER A 260 16.47 17.07 -12.29
CA SER A 260 17.20 17.18 -13.57
C SER A 260 18.16 18.35 -13.54
N ILE A 261 19.46 18.08 -13.77
CA ILE A 261 20.53 19.10 -13.78
C ILE A 261 21.48 18.88 -14.96
N PRO A 262 22.19 19.98 -15.41
CA PRO A 262 23.22 19.86 -16.46
C PRO A 262 24.34 18.90 -16.07
N ALA A 263 24.80 18.11 -17.01
CA ALA A 263 26.02 17.29 -16.91
C ALA A 263 27.26 18.17 -17.19
N ASP A 264 27.53 19.15 -16.33
CA ASP A 264 28.58 20.18 -16.52
C ASP A 264 29.70 20.11 -15.47
N GLY A 265 29.67 19.13 -14.61
CA GLY A 265 30.66 18.95 -13.53
C GLY A 265 30.50 19.91 -12.35
N SER A 266 29.50 20.80 -12.38
CA SER A 266 29.34 21.88 -11.39
C SER A 266 27.91 22.10 -10.88
N SER A 267 26.92 21.77 -11.68
CA SER A 267 25.49 21.87 -11.31
C SER A 267 25.15 20.97 -10.14
N LYS A 268 24.22 21.42 -9.30
CA LYS A 268 23.92 20.75 -8.02
C LYS A 268 22.42 20.48 -7.89
N ALA A 269 22.12 19.33 -7.28
CA ALA A 269 20.79 18.99 -6.76
C ALA A 269 20.88 18.73 -5.25
N ILE A 270 19.81 19.02 -4.53
CA ILE A 270 19.69 18.73 -3.11
C ILE A 270 18.89 17.44 -2.95
N ILE A 271 19.45 16.49 -2.24
CA ILE A 271 18.72 15.31 -1.76
C ILE A 271 18.19 15.63 -0.39
N THR A 272 16.89 15.52 -0.19
CA THR A 272 16.23 15.65 1.11
C THR A 272 15.76 14.29 1.57
N ILE A 273 16.09 13.91 2.79
CA ILE A 273 15.73 12.63 3.41
C ILE A 273 14.93 12.93 4.67
N ALA A 274 13.79 12.27 4.83
CA ALA A 274 12.89 12.38 5.96
C ALA A 274 12.62 10.98 6.55
N PRO A 275 13.49 10.51 7.47
CA PRO A 275 13.27 9.25 8.17
C PRO A 275 12.01 9.35 9.04
N LYS A 276 11.07 8.42 8.86
CA LYS A 276 9.81 8.37 9.58
C LYS A 276 9.68 7.03 10.32
N ASN A 277 8.89 7.02 11.39
CA ASN A 277 8.50 5.79 12.05
C ASN A 277 7.25 5.18 11.37
N ASN A 278 6.80 4.03 11.86
CA ASN A 278 5.62 3.34 11.35
C ASN A 278 4.29 4.09 11.57
N SER A 279 4.29 5.19 12.29
CA SER A 279 3.14 6.09 12.47
C SER A 279 3.21 7.32 11.55
N ASP A 280 4.05 7.28 10.50
CA ASP A 280 4.29 8.37 9.55
C ASP A 280 4.78 9.67 10.21
N THR A 281 5.43 9.55 11.39
CA THR A 281 5.98 10.68 12.13
C THR A 281 7.48 10.78 11.89
N LEU A 282 7.98 11.99 11.61
CA LEU A 282 9.42 12.26 11.49
C LEU A 282 10.15 11.84 12.77
N LEU A 283 11.23 11.11 12.60
CA LEU A 283 12.13 10.78 13.70
C LEU A 283 12.97 12.02 14.07
N ALA A 284 13.34 12.11 15.34
CA ALA A 284 14.21 13.19 15.82
C ALA A 284 15.57 13.19 15.10
N GLY A 285 16.24 14.33 15.07
CA GLY A 285 17.62 14.45 14.56
C GLY A 285 18.62 13.55 15.30
N GLY A 286 19.84 13.45 14.77
CA GLY A 286 20.92 12.66 15.35
C GLY A 286 21.08 11.26 14.77
N LEU A 287 20.31 10.88 13.76
CA LEU A 287 20.50 9.62 13.03
C LEU A 287 21.72 9.72 12.09
N GLN A 288 22.43 8.62 11.94
CA GLN A 288 23.48 8.52 10.92
C GLN A 288 22.90 8.00 9.61
N LEU A 289 23.15 8.73 8.52
CA LEU A 289 22.69 8.37 7.19
C LEU A 289 23.87 8.13 6.26
N VAL A 290 23.75 7.09 5.44
CA VAL A 290 24.71 6.78 4.38
C VAL A 290 23.96 6.77 3.05
N LEU A 291 24.41 7.61 2.12
CA LEU A 291 23.86 7.65 0.75
C LEU A 291 24.77 6.88 -0.20
N SER A 292 24.14 6.28 -1.19
CA SER A 292 24.82 5.65 -2.33
C SER A 292 24.07 5.95 -3.61
N ASN A 293 24.78 5.99 -4.74
CA ASN A 293 24.19 6.20 -6.06
C ASN A 293 24.64 5.12 -7.04
N THR A 294 23.86 4.98 -8.12
CA THR A 294 24.17 4.02 -9.21
C THR A 294 25.00 4.61 -10.33
N GLY A 295 25.02 5.93 -10.45
CA GLY A 295 25.70 6.65 -11.52
C GLY A 295 27.00 7.31 -11.07
N THR A 296 27.38 8.38 -11.75
CA THR A 296 28.68 9.05 -11.61
C THR A 296 28.62 10.43 -10.95
N GLY A 297 27.46 10.86 -10.46
CA GLY A 297 27.32 12.07 -9.65
C GLY A 297 28.08 11.96 -8.32
N SER A 298 28.62 13.06 -7.85
CA SER A 298 29.34 13.10 -6.58
C SER A 298 28.39 13.51 -5.44
N ILE A 299 28.20 12.61 -4.46
CA ILE A 299 27.38 12.88 -3.29
C ILE A 299 28.26 13.49 -2.19
N GLY A 300 27.87 14.68 -1.69
CA GLY A 300 28.49 15.32 -0.53
C GLY A 300 28.06 14.68 0.80
N SER A 301 28.60 15.22 1.90
CA SER A 301 28.23 14.78 3.24
C SER A 301 26.76 15.07 3.54
N VAL A 302 26.13 14.17 4.32
CA VAL A 302 24.78 14.38 4.83
C VAL A 302 24.84 15.39 5.99
N THR A 303 23.94 16.37 5.97
CA THR A 303 23.74 17.35 7.03
C THR A 303 22.41 17.11 7.71
N ASP A 304 22.42 16.98 9.04
CA ASP A 304 21.21 16.97 9.87
C ASP A 304 20.74 18.41 10.10
N LEU A 305 19.49 18.71 9.76
CA LEU A 305 18.88 20.04 9.97
C LEU A 305 18.29 20.20 11.38
N GLY A 306 18.36 19.18 12.24
CA GLY A 306 17.89 19.21 13.62
C GLY A 306 16.40 19.04 13.84
N ASN A 307 15.63 18.83 12.77
CA ASN A 307 14.18 18.69 12.81
C ASN A 307 13.67 17.35 12.24
N GLY A 308 14.57 16.35 12.16
CA GLY A 308 14.27 15.04 11.55
C GLY A 308 14.42 15.04 10.03
N ILE A 309 14.87 16.14 9.44
CA ILE A 309 15.16 16.24 8.01
C ILE A 309 16.68 16.28 7.81
N TYR A 310 17.14 15.57 6.82
CA TYR A 310 18.55 15.47 6.43
C TYR A 310 18.72 15.90 4.99
N GLN A 311 19.85 16.53 4.69
CA GLN A 311 20.15 16.95 3.32
C GLN A 311 21.57 16.58 2.89
N ALA A 312 21.74 16.29 1.60
CA ALA A 312 23.02 16.14 0.95
C ALA A 312 22.99 16.83 -0.42
N VAL A 313 24.15 17.31 -0.86
CA VAL A 313 24.29 17.92 -2.18
C VAL A 313 24.88 16.89 -3.13
N VAL A 314 24.23 16.69 -4.28
CA VAL A 314 24.78 15.92 -5.39
C VAL A 314 25.31 16.89 -6.45
N THR A 315 26.58 16.73 -6.83
CA THR A 315 27.20 17.49 -7.92
C THR A 315 27.17 16.67 -9.21
N ALA A 316 26.72 17.28 -10.29
CA ALA A 316 26.63 16.64 -11.60
C ALA A 316 27.98 16.15 -12.12
N PRO A 317 28.03 15.00 -12.82
CA PRO A 317 29.17 14.59 -13.59
C PRO A 317 29.27 15.38 -14.91
N LEU A 318 30.33 15.12 -15.70
CA LEU A 318 30.45 15.65 -17.08
C LEU A 318 29.66 14.83 -18.11
N ALA A 319 29.22 13.63 -17.75
CA ALA A 319 28.49 12.71 -18.62
C ALA A 319 26.97 12.75 -18.36
N VAL A 320 26.20 12.75 -19.43
CA VAL A 320 24.74 12.57 -19.35
C VAL A 320 24.41 11.19 -18.81
N GLY A 321 23.32 11.07 -18.07
CA GLY A 321 22.91 9.81 -17.46
C GLY A 321 21.81 9.97 -16.41
N ILE A 322 21.60 8.92 -15.64
CA ILE A 322 20.63 8.89 -14.54
C ILE A 322 21.34 8.34 -13.30
N ASP A 323 21.17 9.03 -12.19
CA ASP A 323 21.53 8.55 -10.87
C ASP A 323 20.28 8.15 -10.09
N THR A 324 20.33 6.97 -9.50
CA THR A 324 19.38 6.53 -8.50
C THR A 324 20.04 6.58 -7.13
N ILE A 325 19.58 7.47 -6.27
CA ILE A 325 20.13 7.69 -4.94
C ILE A 325 19.34 6.85 -3.92
N SER A 326 20.06 6.04 -3.16
CA SER A 326 19.52 5.23 -2.05
C SER A 326 20.06 5.74 -0.72
N ALA A 327 19.22 5.72 0.31
CA ALA A 327 19.62 6.11 1.67
C ALA A 327 19.52 4.93 2.64
N LYS A 328 20.56 4.74 3.45
CA LYS A 328 20.55 3.85 4.62
C LYS A 328 20.59 4.69 5.88
N VAL A 329 19.75 4.36 6.84
CA VAL A 329 19.74 4.96 8.19
C VAL A 329 20.36 3.96 9.15
N ILE A 330 21.33 4.42 9.94
CA ILE A 330 21.96 3.63 11.00
C ILE A 330 21.33 4.04 12.33
N SER A 331 20.66 3.11 13.00
CA SER A 331 20.03 3.30 14.31
C SER A 331 20.60 2.27 15.28
N GLY A 332 21.54 2.68 16.10
CA GLY A 332 22.26 1.77 17.01
C GLY A 332 23.05 0.70 16.24
N THR A 333 22.68 -0.58 16.42
CA THR A 333 23.28 -1.73 15.70
C THR A 333 22.60 -2.03 14.39
N ASP A 334 21.43 -1.45 14.13
CA ASP A 334 20.61 -1.77 12.98
C ASP A 334 20.82 -0.79 11.82
N THR A 335 20.71 -1.29 10.61
CA THR A 335 20.79 -0.50 9.37
C THR A 335 19.53 -0.72 8.56
N VAL A 336 18.79 0.36 8.34
CA VAL A 336 17.53 0.34 7.58
C VAL A 336 17.74 1.01 6.23
N LEU A 337 17.47 0.29 5.15
CA LEU A 337 17.48 0.83 3.78
C LEU A 337 16.10 1.45 3.50
N ILE A 338 16.05 2.75 3.22
CA ILE A 338 14.81 3.41 2.77
C ILE A 338 14.41 2.83 1.41
N TYR A 339 13.15 2.39 1.30
CA TYR A 339 12.63 1.74 0.09
C TYR A 339 12.52 2.71 -1.09
N ARG A 340 12.04 3.93 -0.86
CA ARG A 340 11.98 5.00 -1.86
C ARG A 340 13.39 5.40 -2.28
N LYS A 341 13.51 5.89 -3.51
CA LYS A 341 14.78 6.34 -4.09
C LYS A 341 14.58 7.68 -4.77
N ALA A 342 15.54 8.57 -4.62
CA ALA A 342 15.58 9.79 -5.42
C ALA A 342 16.27 9.51 -6.76
N ILE A 343 15.78 10.18 -7.81
CA ILE A 343 16.33 10.04 -9.16
C ILE A 343 16.81 11.41 -9.62
N ILE A 344 18.04 11.47 -10.15
CA ILE A 344 18.58 12.68 -10.78
C ILE A 344 18.93 12.33 -12.22
N THR A 345 18.41 13.13 -13.15
CA THR A 345 18.74 13.04 -14.58
C THR A 345 19.79 14.09 -14.94
N TYR A 346 20.93 13.63 -15.46
CA TYR A 346 21.99 14.52 -15.97
C TYR A 346 21.78 14.75 -17.46
N ILE A 347 21.44 15.98 -17.82
CA ILE A 347 21.11 16.35 -19.20
C ILE A 347 22.26 17.08 -19.88
N ASN A 348 22.33 17.02 -21.21
CA ASN A 348 23.35 17.70 -21.95
C ASN A 348 23.33 19.20 -21.66
N PRO A 349 24.46 19.84 -21.24
CA PRO A 349 24.52 21.27 -20.99
C PRO A 349 24.10 22.12 -22.20
N SER A 350 24.34 21.62 -23.41
CA SER A 350 23.89 22.29 -24.65
C SER A 350 22.35 22.32 -24.79
N SER A 351 21.63 21.31 -24.25
CA SER A 351 20.17 21.29 -24.29
C SER A 351 19.55 22.33 -23.35
N ILE A 352 20.25 22.66 -22.25
CA ILE A 352 19.81 23.72 -21.32
C ILE A 352 20.06 25.10 -21.91
N LYS A 353 21.14 25.31 -22.64
CA LYS A 353 21.36 26.55 -23.39
C LYS A 353 20.31 26.75 -24.47
N GLU A 354 19.84 25.67 -25.11
CA GLU A 354 18.71 25.76 -26.04
C GLU A 354 17.39 26.07 -25.33
N ASN A 355 17.14 25.54 -24.14
CA ASN A 355 15.92 25.85 -23.36
C ASN A 355 15.98 27.23 -22.67
N ASN A 356 17.17 27.69 -22.25
CA ASN A 356 17.34 29.05 -21.70
C ASN A 356 17.62 30.12 -22.77
N GLN A 357 18.09 29.73 -23.97
CA GLN A 357 18.37 30.66 -25.10
C GLN A 357 17.31 30.66 -26.20
N ARG A 358 16.25 29.85 -26.13
CA ARG A 358 15.06 30.19 -26.88
C ARG A 358 14.34 31.34 -26.16
N ALA A 359 14.92 32.53 -26.30
CA ALA A 359 14.21 33.77 -26.17
C ALA A 359 12.98 33.85 -27.11
N GLY A 360 12.46 32.74 -27.55
CA GLY A 360 11.42 32.54 -28.52
C GLY A 360 10.44 31.39 -28.24
N SER A 361 10.34 30.83 -27.03
CA SER A 361 9.35 29.78 -26.74
C SER A 361 8.40 30.17 -25.60
N TYR A 362 7.13 29.80 -25.75
CA TYR A 362 6.14 29.88 -24.66
C TYR A 362 6.56 28.94 -23.53
N TYR A 363 6.31 29.32 -22.29
CA TYR A 363 6.58 28.49 -21.15
C TYR A 363 5.68 28.86 -19.96
N LEU A 364 5.16 27.86 -19.26
CA LEU A 364 4.42 28.01 -18.01
C LEU A 364 5.26 27.44 -16.88
N PHE A 365 5.67 28.30 -15.92
CA PHE A 365 6.46 27.87 -14.76
C PHE A 365 5.56 27.21 -13.70
N GLN A 366 6.18 26.41 -12.80
CA GLN A 366 5.49 25.94 -11.60
C GLN A 366 5.15 27.14 -10.73
N ASN A 367 3.97 27.11 -10.10
CA ASN A 367 3.58 28.13 -9.15
C ASN A 367 4.48 28.10 -7.91
N TYR A 368 4.67 29.25 -7.26
CA TYR A 368 5.47 29.35 -6.04
C TYR A 368 4.81 30.32 -5.05
N PRO A 369 4.67 29.93 -3.76
CA PRO A 369 4.97 28.63 -3.16
C PRO A 369 4.08 27.48 -3.69
N GLU A 370 4.55 26.22 -3.51
CA GLU A 370 3.84 24.98 -3.81
C GLU A 370 4.26 23.93 -2.78
N PRO A 371 3.35 23.33 -1.97
CA PRO A 371 1.95 23.74 -1.81
C PRO A 371 1.78 25.18 -1.31
N PHE A 372 0.59 25.77 -1.47
CA PHE A 372 0.35 27.18 -1.13
C PHE A 372 -0.85 27.39 -0.17
N ASN A 373 -0.81 28.51 0.60
CA ASN A 373 -1.86 28.90 1.55
C ASN A 373 -1.92 30.42 1.75
N PRO A 374 -3.01 31.12 1.45
CA PRO A 374 -3.95 30.83 0.37
C PRO A 374 -3.49 31.46 -0.96
N GLU A 375 -2.27 32.01 -1.01
CA GLU A 375 -1.75 32.77 -2.18
C GLU A 375 -0.55 32.05 -2.81
N THR A 376 -0.50 32.09 -4.13
CA THR A 376 0.66 31.66 -4.92
C THR A 376 0.86 32.56 -6.11
N LYS A 377 2.05 32.48 -6.73
CA LYS A 377 2.41 33.24 -7.93
C LYS A 377 2.60 32.25 -9.09
N ILE A 378 2.04 32.57 -10.23
CA ILE A 378 2.18 31.85 -11.46
C ILE A 378 2.97 32.71 -12.44
N LYS A 379 4.13 32.16 -12.89
CA LYS A 379 4.94 32.83 -13.91
C LYS A 379 4.74 32.16 -15.26
N TYR A 380 4.80 32.95 -16.34
CA TYR A 380 4.77 32.45 -17.69
C TYR A 380 5.59 33.34 -18.64
N ARG A 381 6.05 32.78 -19.76
CA ARG A 381 6.83 33.45 -20.76
C ARG A 381 6.10 33.43 -22.11
N ILE A 382 6.10 34.58 -22.78
CA ILE A 382 5.52 34.81 -24.11
C ILE A 382 6.64 35.25 -25.05
N PRO A 383 6.92 34.54 -26.16
CA PRO A 383 8.04 34.82 -27.07
C PRO A 383 7.73 35.87 -28.15
N GLY A 384 6.46 36.02 -28.50
CA GLY A 384 5.95 36.95 -29.51
C GLY A 384 4.61 37.52 -29.08
N MET A 385 4.16 38.61 -29.72
CA MET A 385 2.82 39.16 -29.46
C MET A 385 1.77 38.06 -29.64
N SER A 386 0.98 37.81 -28.61
CA SER A 386 -0.02 36.76 -28.58
C SER A 386 -1.16 37.05 -27.62
N PHE A 387 -2.36 36.67 -28.00
CA PHE A 387 -3.48 36.64 -27.09
C PHE A 387 -3.31 35.50 -26.08
N VAL A 388 -3.28 35.84 -24.79
CA VAL A 388 -2.95 34.93 -23.70
C VAL A 388 -4.17 34.72 -22.82
N THR A 389 -4.49 33.46 -22.53
CA THR A 389 -5.44 33.09 -21.49
C THR A 389 -4.73 32.23 -20.46
N LEU A 390 -4.81 32.59 -19.18
CA LEU A 390 -4.36 31.80 -18.05
C LEU A 390 -5.57 31.52 -17.15
N SER A 391 -6.00 30.29 -17.07
CA SER A 391 -7.19 29.87 -16.33
C SER A 391 -6.85 28.83 -15.27
N VAL A 392 -7.65 28.81 -14.20
CA VAL A 392 -7.58 27.81 -13.10
C VAL A 392 -8.79 26.89 -13.18
N TYR A 393 -8.56 25.58 -12.96
CA TYR A 393 -9.56 24.53 -13.04
C TYR A 393 -9.56 23.66 -11.77
N ASP A 394 -10.72 23.06 -11.45
CA ASP A 394 -10.84 22.02 -10.45
C ASP A 394 -10.41 20.64 -11.03
N VAL A 395 -10.47 19.59 -10.19
CA VAL A 395 -10.14 18.22 -10.59
C VAL A 395 -11.11 17.60 -11.59
N LEU A 396 -12.30 18.17 -11.75
CA LEU A 396 -13.31 17.76 -12.72
C LEU A 396 -13.15 18.48 -14.08
N GLY A 397 -12.21 19.43 -14.16
CA GLY A 397 -11.98 20.26 -15.35
C GLY A 397 -12.89 21.48 -15.49
N ASN A 398 -13.66 21.82 -14.45
CA ASN A 398 -14.47 23.05 -14.45
C ASN A 398 -13.56 24.27 -14.28
N GLU A 399 -13.74 25.30 -15.11
CA GLU A 399 -13.01 26.54 -14.97
C GLU A 399 -13.51 27.32 -13.74
N ILE A 400 -12.61 27.53 -12.77
CA ILE A 400 -12.89 28.24 -11.52
C ILE A 400 -12.66 29.76 -11.69
N ARG A 401 -11.58 30.10 -12.38
CA ARG A 401 -11.18 31.49 -12.55
C ARG A 401 -10.28 31.69 -13.77
N ILE A 402 -10.51 32.80 -14.49
CA ILE A 402 -9.57 33.30 -15.48
C ILE A 402 -8.69 34.34 -14.79
N LEU A 403 -7.38 34.17 -14.85
CA LEU A 403 -6.40 35.05 -14.24
C LEU A 403 -5.88 36.10 -15.22
N VAL A 404 -5.77 35.71 -16.51
CA VAL A 404 -5.33 36.55 -17.60
C VAL A 404 -6.18 36.24 -18.84
N THR A 405 -6.62 37.29 -19.56
CA THR A 405 -7.28 37.16 -20.86
C THR A 405 -7.05 38.46 -21.66
N GLU A 406 -5.83 38.59 -22.20
CA GLU A 406 -5.43 39.80 -22.92
C GLU A 406 -4.28 39.54 -23.89
N GLU A 407 -4.04 40.48 -24.82
CA GLU A 407 -2.86 40.42 -25.68
C GLU A 407 -1.60 40.80 -24.90
N LYS A 408 -0.54 40.01 -25.02
CA LYS A 408 0.74 40.21 -24.37
C LYS A 408 1.88 40.32 -25.39
N THR A 409 2.77 41.31 -25.16
CA THR A 409 4.02 41.45 -25.89
C THR A 409 5.04 40.40 -25.44
N PRO A 410 6.15 40.20 -26.17
CA PRO A 410 7.21 39.32 -25.70
C PRO A 410 7.70 39.69 -24.30
N GLY A 411 7.78 38.71 -23.39
CA GLY A 411 8.19 38.97 -22.01
C GLY A 411 7.92 37.80 -21.06
N ILE A 412 8.35 37.99 -19.80
CA ILE A 412 8.05 37.10 -18.67
C ILE A 412 7.05 37.90 -17.79
N TYR A 413 5.96 37.21 -17.45
CA TYR A 413 4.87 37.75 -16.68
C TYR A 413 4.65 36.96 -15.40
N GLU A 414 4.18 37.60 -14.34
CA GLU A 414 3.84 36.95 -13.06
C GLU A 414 2.44 37.42 -12.65
N VAL A 415 1.60 36.47 -12.25
CA VAL A 415 0.23 36.72 -11.77
C VAL A 415 0.07 36.09 -10.39
N LYS A 416 -0.49 36.86 -9.45
CA LYS A 416 -0.89 36.33 -8.15
C LYS A 416 -2.24 35.65 -8.23
N PHE A 417 -2.35 34.50 -7.65
CA PHE A 417 -3.59 33.78 -7.44
C PHE A 417 -3.89 33.65 -5.95
N ASN A 418 -5.03 34.15 -5.53
CA ASN A 418 -5.55 34.03 -4.18
C ASN A 418 -6.74 33.06 -4.19
N ALA A 419 -6.60 31.97 -3.49
CA ALA A 419 -7.56 30.87 -3.37
C ALA A 419 -8.29 30.87 -2.02
N SER A 420 -8.37 32.01 -1.30
CA SER A 420 -9.00 32.09 0.03
C SER A 420 -10.45 31.56 0.07
N ALA A 421 -11.17 31.67 -1.04
CA ALA A 421 -12.56 31.23 -1.18
C ALA A 421 -12.69 29.72 -1.60
N LEU A 422 -11.57 29.04 -1.91
CA LEU A 422 -11.58 27.67 -2.39
C LEU A 422 -11.26 26.69 -1.25
N PRO A 423 -11.78 25.46 -1.23
CA PRO A 423 -11.39 24.41 -0.29
C PRO A 423 -9.95 23.93 -0.53
N SER A 424 -9.31 23.36 0.50
CA SER A 424 -8.04 22.63 0.33
C SER A 424 -8.21 21.52 -0.70
N GLY A 425 -7.19 21.33 -1.56
CA GLY A 425 -7.28 20.33 -2.63
C GLY A 425 -6.34 20.59 -3.79
N ILE A 426 -6.46 19.74 -4.80
CA ILE A 426 -5.71 19.82 -6.05
C ILE A 426 -6.47 20.69 -7.04
N TYR A 427 -5.72 21.59 -7.69
CA TYR A 427 -6.19 22.45 -8.77
C TYR A 427 -5.21 22.39 -9.95
N PHE A 428 -5.68 22.78 -11.11
CA PHE A 428 -4.87 22.90 -12.31
C PHE A 428 -4.91 24.32 -12.84
N TYR A 429 -3.82 24.77 -13.42
CA TYR A 429 -3.80 26.03 -14.17
C TYR A 429 -3.25 25.79 -15.56
N GLN A 430 -3.84 26.46 -16.54
CA GLN A 430 -3.53 26.26 -17.95
C GLN A 430 -3.25 27.60 -18.63
N LEU A 431 -2.12 27.66 -19.33
CA LEU A 431 -1.75 28.77 -20.22
C LEU A 431 -2.10 28.38 -21.66
N LYS A 432 -2.87 29.25 -22.33
CA LYS A 432 -3.13 29.19 -23.78
C LYS A 432 -2.57 30.45 -24.41
N ALA A 433 -1.77 30.31 -25.48
CA ALA A 433 -1.22 31.44 -26.22
C ALA A 433 -0.99 31.02 -27.68
N GLY A 434 -1.83 31.46 -28.61
CA GLY A 434 -1.86 30.95 -29.98
C GLY A 434 -2.13 29.43 -29.99
N ASN A 435 -1.25 28.66 -30.61
CA ASN A 435 -1.33 27.20 -30.64
C ASN A 435 -0.68 26.51 -29.42
N PHE A 436 -0.09 27.28 -28.52
CA PHE A 436 0.53 26.73 -27.31
C PHE A 436 -0.50 26.53 -26.23
N ILE A 437 -0.49 25.33 -25.62
CA ILE A 437 -1.29 24.99 -24.45
C ILE A 437 -0.38 24.19 -23.50
N GLN A 438 -0.30 24.64 -22.23
CA GLN A 438 0.41 23.93 -21.18
C GLN A 438 -0.40 23.98 -19.89
N THR A 439 -0.55 22.86 -19.21
CA THR A 439 -1.26 22.72 -17.93
C THR A 439 -0.31 22.25 -16.85
N LYS A 440 -0.45 22.80 -15.65
CA LYS A 440 0.28 22.37 -14.45
C LYS A 440 -0.67 22.18 -13.28
N LYS A 441 -0.26 21.35 -12.33
CA LYS A 441 -0.96 21.08 -11.07
C LYS A 441 -0.50 22.06 -10.00
N MET A 442 -1.38 22.41 -9.06
CA MET A 442 -1.08 23.12 -7.82
C MET A 442 -1.92 22.57 -6.65
N ILE A 443 -1.39 22.66 -5.44
CA ILE A 443 -1.98 22.10 -4.22
C ILE A 443 -2.23 23.25 -3.23
N LEU A 444 -3.50 23.47 -2.88
CA LEU A 444 -3.93 24.41 -1.85
C LEU A 444 -4.05 23.67 -0.51
N LEU A 445 -3.32 24.15 0.50
CA LEU A 445 -3.44 23.70 1.89
C LEU A 445 -3.94 24.87 2.74
N LYS A 446 -5.03 24.65 3.48
CA LYS A 446 -5.56 25.60 4.49
C LYS A 446 -5.45 25.01 5.87
#